data_553a7a21d8c9c24e7275fc9a81c9827f
#
_entry.id   553a7a21d8c9c24e7275fc9a81c9827f
#
_cell.length_a   1.000
_cell.length_b   1.000
_cell.length_c   1.000
_cell.angle_alpha   90.00
_cell.angle_beta   90.00
_cell.angle_gamma   90.00
#
_symmetry.space_group_name_H-M   'P 1'
#
loop_
_entity.id
_entity.type
_entity.pdbx_description
1 polymer ?
#
loop_
_entity_poly.entity_id
_entity_poly.type
_entity_poly.pdbx_seq_one_letter_code
_entity_poly.pdbx_strand_id
1 'polypeptide(L)'
;MKEWLVIFKDVNTTPFIEAYNEAKKEDTDITDRSTQGDKSKQYVIFTECLKPLALLFHSYIKKVKGVGHRDLKIGNGWCVEGDKGSFHRLHNHTLIKKDAVPDDGLACVLYLDVPNDNDRGEFYYLIRDEKDTKLNCIMPDKGDLVIMPKTVFHGVNPQKSEGLRRTLNFDFAYAN
;
A
#
# COMPACT_ATOMS: atom_id res chain seq x y z
N MET A 1 -8.67 15.83 -10.27
CA MET A 1 -7.25 15.37 -10.50
C MET A 1 -7.31 14.06 -11.25
N LYS A 2 -6.49 13.86 -12.28
CA LYS A 2 -6.47 12.60 -13.04
C LYS A 2 -5.89 11.51 -12.15
N GLU A 3 -6.61 10.38 -11.99
CA GLU A 3 -6.10 9.22 -11.26
C GLU A 3 -5.00 8.53 -12.07
N TRP A 4 -3.99 8.03 -11.39
CA TRP A 4 -2.84 7.36 -11.98
C TRP A 4 -2.27 6.33 -11.00
N LEU A 5 -1.48 5.41 -11.51
CA LEU A 5 -0.74 4.43 -10.73
C LEU A 5 0.60 4.18 -11.41
N VAL A 6 1.66 4.08 -10.62
CA VAL A 6 3.02 3.73 -11.07
C VAL A 6 3.51 2.52 -10.29
N ILE A 7 4.19 1.61 -10.97
CA ILE A 7 4.80 0.43 -10.37
C ILE A 7 6.31 0.50 -10.62
N PHE A 8 7.09 0.47 -9.55
CA PHE A 8 8.52 0.21 -9.60
C PHE A 8 8.75 -1.26 -9.37
N LYS A 9 9.51 -1.90 -10.25
CA LYS A 9 9.89 -3.30 -10.16
C LYS A 9 11.24 -3.46 -9.44
N ASP A 10 11.49 -4.63 -8.86
CA ASP A 10 12.77 -5.02 -8.28
C ASP A 10 13.32 -4.07 -7.21
N VAL A 11 12.42 -3.48 -6.41
CA VAL A 11 12.81 -2.65 -5.26
C VAL A 11 13.55 -3.51 -4.24
N ASN A 12 14.72 -3.05 -3.78
CA ASN A 12 15.42 -3.72 -2.69
C ASN A 12 14.56 -3.72 -1.41
N THR A 13 14.05 -4.88 -1.02
CA THR A 13 13.13 -5.04 0.12
C THR A 13 13.86 -5.15 1.46
N THR A 14 15.17 -5.38 1.50
CA THR A 14 15.93 -5.62 2.74
C THR A 14 15.71 -4.56 3.83
N PRO A 15 15.91 -3.25 3.57
CA PRO A 15 15.74 -2.23 4.61
C PRO A 15 14.27 -2.11 5.08
N PHE A 16 13.32 -2.47 4.23
CA PHE A 16 11.89 -2.46 4.59
C PHE A 16 11.50 -3.67 5.44
N ILE A 17 12.12 -4.84 5.19
CA ILE A 17 11.91 -6.06 6.00
C ILE A 17 12.42 -5.85 7.43
N GLU A 18 13.55 -5.18 7.61
CA GLU A 18 14.09 -4.83 8.93
C GLU A 18 13.08 -4.00 9.72
N ALA A 19 12.55 -2.94 9.11
CA ALA A 19 11.53 -2.09 9.73
C ALA A 19 10.21 -2.82 9.99
N TYR A 20 9.82 -3.72 9.09
CA TYR A 20 8.65 -4.60 9.29
C TYR A 20 8.82 -5.49 10.52
N ASN A 21 9.98 -6.14 10.66
CA ASN A 21 10.26 -7.03 11.78
C ASN A 21 10.28 -6.26 13.12
N GLU A 22 10.77 -5.03 13.12
CA GLU A 22 10.77 -4.16 14.29
C GLU A 22 9.34 -3.78 14.71
N ALA A 23 8.51 -3.36 13.76
CA ALA A 23 7.10 -3.02 14.00
C ALA A 23 6.30 -4.21 14.59
N LYS A 24 6.62 -5.43 14.15
CA LYS A 24 5.91 -6.64 14.58
C LYS A 24 6.23 -7.08 16.02
N LYS A 25 7.35 -6.66 16.60
CA LYS A 25 7.76 -7.06 17.97
C LYS A 25 6.78 -6.59 19.05
N GLU A 26 5.98 -5.58 18.80
CA GLU A 26 5.18 -4.90 19.82
C GLU A 26 3.68 -5.23 19.77
N ASP A 27 3.28 -6.30 19.05
CA ASP A 27 1.89 -6.80 18.93
C ASP A 27 0.82 -5.70 18.77
N THR A 28 0.98 -4.92 17.72
CA THR A 28 0.11 -3.81 17.36
C THR A 28 -0.93 -4.21 16.31
N ASP A 29 -1.55 -5.37 16.47
CA ASP A 29 -2.57 -5.87 15.54
C ASP A 29 -3.79 -4.94 15.52
N ILE A 30 -4.02 -4.32 14.37
CA ILE A 30 -5.16 -3.44 14.08
C ILE A 30 -6.08 -4.03 13.02
N THR A 31 -6.07 -5.35 12.85
CA THR A 31 -6.80 -6.01 11.76
C THR A 31 -8.29 -5.74 11.83
N ASP A 32 -8.83 -5.08 10.80
CA ASP A 32 -10.27 -4.99 10.58
C ASP A 32 -10.77 -6.19 9.75
N ARG A 33 -11.33 -7.15 10.44
CA ARG A 33 -11.85 -8.39 9.84
C ARG A 33 -12.94 -8.16 8.80
N SER A 34 -13.66 -7.05 8.90
CA SER A 34 -14.72 -6.71 7.93
C SER A 34 -14.17 -6.36 6.55
N THR A 35 -12.94 -5.85 6.49
CA THR A 35 -12.29 -5.40 5.24
C THR A 35 -11.24 -6.35 4.71
N GLN A 36 -10.64 -7.19 5.56
CA GLN A 36 -9.47 -8.00 5.22
C GLN A 36 -9.69 -9.52 5.32
N GLY A 37 -10.82 -9.94 5.90
CA GLY A 37 -11.10 -11.35 6.18
C GLY A 37 -10.25 -11.93 7.32
N ASP A 38 -10.53 -13.18 7.68
CA ASP A 38 -9.93 -13.85 8.84
C ASP A 38 -8.48 -14.32 8.63
N LYS A 39 -8.01 -14.33 7.39
CA LYS A 39 -6.68 -14.82 7.00
C LYS A 39 -5.65 -13.71 6.80
N SER A 40 -6.01 -12.47 7.12
CA SER A 40 -5.10 -11.32 7.08
C SER A 40 -4.84 -10.81 8.48
N LYS A 41 -3.64 -10.28 8.69
CA LYS A 41 -3.25 -9.53 9.89
C LYS A 41 -2.65 -8.20 9.48
N GLN A 42 -2.93 -7.17 10.23
CA GLN A 42 -2.41 -5.83 9.98
C GLN A 42 -1.78 -5.26 11.25
N TYR A 43 -0.59 -4.69 11.12
CA TYR A 43 0.20 -4.14 12.22
C TYR A 43 0.56 -2.68 11.94
N VAL A 44 0.43 -1.81 12.95
CA VAL A 44 0.90 -0.42 12.86
C VAL A 44 2.41 -0.35 12.90
N ILE A 45 3.00 0.58 12.16
CA ILE A 45 4.42 0.92 12.27
C ILE A 45 4.56 2.10 13.24
N PHE A 46 5.41 1.95 14.24
CA PHE A 46 5.65 3.00 15.24
C PHE A 46 6.35 4.22 14.67
N THR A 47 6.14 5.34 15.36
CA THR A 47 6.63 6.66 14.96
C THR A 47 8.15 6.69 14.75
N GLU A 48 8.92 5.96 15.54
CA GLU A 48 10.38 5.87 15.46
C GLU A 48 10.84 5.25 14.14
N CYS A 49 10.10 4.27 13.63
CA CYS A 49 10.39 3.59 12.37
C CYS A 49 9.84 4.33 11.15
N LEU A 50 8.86 5.22 11.32
CA LEU A 50 8.19 5.88 10.20
C LEU A 50 9.13 6.77 9.39
N LYS A 51 9.99 7.55 10.06
CA LYS A 51 10.86 8.52 9.38
C LYS A 51 11.89 7.85 8.45
N PRO A 52 12.66 6.84 8.88
CA PRO A 52 13.55 6.10 7.99
C PRO A 52 12.82 5.49 6.80
N LEU A 53 11.66 4.85 7.02
CA LEU A 53 10.84 4.29 5.95
C LEU A 53 10.32 5.35 4.98
N ALA A 54 9.83 6.48 5.49
CA ALA A 54 9.37 7.58 4.67
C ALA A 54 10.46 8.08 3.71
N LEU A 55 11.72 8.15 4.15
CA LEU A 55 12.85 8.54 3.30
C LEU A 55 13.10 7.53 2.18
N LEU A 56 12.98 6.23 2.46
CA LEU A 56 13.10 5.19 1.45
C LEU A 56 12.00 5.31 0.39
N PHE A 57 10.73 5.38 0.79
CA PHE A 57 9.60 5.59 -0.14
C PHE A 57 9.75 6.89 -0.93
N HIS A 58 10.15 7.98 -0.27
CA HIS A 58 10.31 9.28 -0.90
C HIS A 58 11.35 9.26 -2.03
N SER A 59 12.39 8.43 -1.93
CA SER A 59 13.38 8.25 -2.99
C SER A 59 12.77 7.72 -4.30
N TYR A 60 11.72 6.90 -4.21
CA TYR A 60 10.95 6.42 -5.37
C TYR A 60 9.91 7.42 -5.83
N ILE A 61 9.20 8.08 -4.89
CA ILE A 61 8.20 9.11 -5.21
C ILE A 61 8.83 10.24 -6.04
N LYS A 62 10.05 10.66 -5.71
CA LYS A 62 10.79 11.67 -6.50
C LYS A 62 10.98 11.32 -7.97
N LYS A 63 10.93 10.05 -8.33
CA LYS A 63 11.03 9.58 -9.72
C LYS A 63 9.69 9.62 -10.46
N VAL A 64 8.57 9.83 -9.74
CA VAL A 64 7.23 9.89 -10.36
C VAL A 64 7.04 11.24 -11.05
N LYS A 65 6.81 11.21 -12.36
CA LYS A 65 6.62 12.41 -13.19
C LYS A 65 5.41 13.22 -12.69
N GLY A 66 5.62 14.52 -12.48
CA GLY A 66 4.56 15.44 -12.05
C GLY A 66 4.25 15.43 -10.56
N VAL A 67 4.93 14.59 -9.77
CA VAL A 67 4.71 14.44 -8.32
C VAL A 67 5.98 14.70 -7.51
N GLY A 68 7.11 14.28 -8.00
CA GLY A 68 8.39 14.25 -7.28
C GLY A 68 8.93 15.58 -6.77
N HIS A 69 8.35 16.71 -7.20
CA HIS A 69 8.71 18.06 -6.75
C HIS A 69 7.80 18.59 -5.63
N ARG A 70 6.73 17.87 -5.28
CA ARG A 70 5.79 18.30 -4.24
C ARG A 70 6.34 17.95 -2.85
N ASP A 71 6.15 18.85 -1.90
CA ASP A 71 6.45 18.58 -0.51
C ASP A 71 5.45 17.61 0.08
N LEU A 72 5.97 16.63 0.85
CA LEU A 72 5.17 15.57 1.44
C LEU A 72 5.36 15.55 2.96
N LYS A 73 4.26 15.44 3.67
CA LYS A 73 4.22 15.14 5.11
C LYS A 73 4.08 13.62 5.29
N ILE A 74 4.77 13.10 6.29
CA ILE A 74 4.65 11.70 6.69
C ILE A 74 3.25 11.49 7.27
N GLY A 75 2.56 10.51 6.75
CA GLY A 75 1.28 10.02 7.25
C GLY A 75 1.46 8.76 8.10
N ASN A 76 0.71 7.71 7.77
CA ASN A 76 0.70 6.45 8.48
C ASN A 76 1.50 5.38 7.73
N GLY A 77 2.08 4.43 8.50
CA GLY A 77 2.67 3.21 7.95
C GLY A 77 2.09 1.98 8.64
N TRP A 78 1.87 0.92 7.89
CA TRP A 78 1.39 -0.36 8.42
C TRP A 78 1.84 -1.54 7.55
N CYS A 79 1.96 -2.70 8.20
CA CYS A 79 2.26 -3.97 7.54
C CYS A 79 1.00 -4.80 7.39
N VAL A 80 0.88 -5.56 6.31
CA VAL A 80 -0.18 -6.56 6.14
C VAL A 80 0.45 -7.91 5.85
N GLU A 81 0.02 -8.94 6.59
CA GLU A 81 0.31 -10.34 6.33
C GLU A 81 -0.97 -11.05 5.89
N GLY A 82 -0.85 -11.96 4.93
CA GLY A 82 -1.96 -12.77 4.48
C GLY A 82 -1.53 -14.14 4.02
N ASP A 83 -2.24 -15.16 4.50
CA ASP A 83 -2.14 -16.53 4.04
C ASP A 83 -3.20 -16.84 2.98
N LYS A 84 -3.27 -18.12 2.54
CA LYS A 84 -4.32 -18.60 1.65
C LYS A 84 -5.72 -18.19 2.11
N GLY A 85 -6.48 -17.60 1.21
CA GLY A 85 -7.80 -17.03 1.47
C GLY A 85 -7.79 -15.57 1.92
N SER A 86 -6.62 -14.98 2.18
CA SER A 86 -6.51 -13.55 2.50
C SER A 86 -6.91 -12.68 1.32
N PHE A 87 -7.60 -11.58 1.59
CA PHE A 87 -8.02 -10.58 0.60
C PHE A 87 -8.05 -9.19 1.22
N HIS A 88 -8.23 -8.17 0.40
CA HIS A 88 -8.53 -6.82 0.87
C HIS A 88 -9.65 -6.26 -0.02
N ARG A 89 -10.75 -5.81 0.60
CA ARG A 89 -11.89 -5.24 -0.13
C ARG A 89 -11.49 -3.95 -0.84
N LEU A 90 -12.28 -3.57 -1.82
CA LEU A 90 -12.15 -2.30 -2.52
C LEU A 90 -12.28 -1.14 -1.53
N HIS A 91 -11.24 -0.32 -1.43
CA HIS A 91 -11.16 0.85 -0.55
C HIS A 91 -10.25 1.91 -1.15
N ASN A 92 -10.22 3.07 -0.54
CA ASN A 92 -9.22 4.11 -0.78
C ASN A 92 -8.69 4.61 0.57
N HIS A 93 -7.70 5.50 0.56
CA HIS A 93 -7.07 6.02 1.78
C HIS A 93 -7.52 7.44 2.13
N THR A 94 -8.62 7.91 1.56
CA THR A 94 -9.19 9.21 1.92
C THR A 94 -10.04 9.08 3.18
N LEU A 95 -9.72 9.87 4.21
CA LEU A 95 -10.56 9.97 5.40
C LEU A 95 -11.80 10.80 5.05
N ILE A 96 -12.97 10.17 5.06
CA ILE A 96 -14.25 10.87 4.97
C ILE A 96 -14.55 11.49 6.34
N LYS A 97 -13.90 12.62 6.66
CA LYS A 97 -14.37 13.50 7.72
C LYS A 97 -15.35 14.48 7.08
N LYS A 98 -16.52 14.63 7.69
CA LYS A 98 -17.68 15.38 7.16
C LYS A 98 -17.37 16.86 6.82
N ASP A 99 -16.27 17.41 7.34
CA ASP A 99 -15.85 18.80 7.18
C ASP A 99 -14.34 18.96 6.86
N ALA A 100 -13.68 17.92 6.41
CA ALA A 100 -12.25 17.98 6.09
C ALA A 100 -12.03 18.27 4.61
N VAL A 101 -11.07 19.15 4.33
CA VAL A 101 -10.41 19.24 3.02
C VAL A 101 -10.06 17.83 2.57
N PRO A 102 -10.34 17.43 1.31
CA PRO A 102 -9.95 16.12 0.81
C PRO A 102 -8.50 15.84 1.18
N ASP A 103 -8.25 14.71 1.85
CA ASP A 103 -6.90 14.28 2.24
C ASP A 103 -6.13 13.94 0.96
N ASP A 104 -5.55 14.98 0.36
CA ASP A 104 -4.79 14.87 -0.87
C ASP A 104 -3.38 14.36 -0.54
N GLY A 105 -2.98 13.27 -1.19
CA GLY A 105 -1.71 12.64 -0.90
C GLY A 105 -1.48 11.38 -1.71
N LEU A 106 -0.51 10.60 -1.28
CA LEU A 106 -0.07 9.37 -1.94
C LEU A 106 -0.22 8.18 -1.01
N ALA A 107 -0.61 7.05 -1.59
CA ALA A 107 -0.55 5.73 -0.99
C ALA A 107 0.54 4.90 -1.69
N CYS A 108 1.33 4.19 -0.90
CA CYS A 108 2.40 3.31 -1.34
C CYS A 108 2.16 1.89 -0.82
N VAL A 109 2.31 0.89 -1.67
CA VAL A 109 2.20 -0.53 -1.31
C VAL A 109 3.43 -1.25 -1.84
N LEU A 110 4.30 -1.72 -0.94
CA LEU A 110 5.49 -2.50 -1.29
C LEU A 110 5.27 -3.96 -0.95
N TYR A 111 5.44 -4.84 -1.91
CA TYR A 111 5.37 -6.29 -1.72
C TYR A 111 6.72 -6.82 -1.23
N LEU A 112 6.78 -7.19 0.07
CA LEU A 112 7.98 -7.73 0.72
C LEU A 112 8.17 -9.21 0.41
N ASP A 113 7.07 -9.96 0.42
CA ASP A 113 7.02 -11.36 0.02
C ASP A 113 5.70 -11.66 -0.66
N VAL A 114 5.75 -12.57 -1.62
CA VAL A 114 4.60 -13.14 -2.30
C VAL A 114 4.82 -14.64 -2.51
N PRO A 115 3.76 -15.47 -2.52
CA PRO A 115 3.88 -16.87 -2.92
C PRO A 115 4.48 -17.04 -4.33
N ASN A 116 5.15 -18.15 -4.58
CA ASN A 116 5.89 -18.39 -5.83
C ASN A 116 5.02 -18.84 -7.00
N ASP A 117 3.71 -19.00 -6.82
CA ASP A 117 2.80 -19.44 -7.87
C ASP A 117 1.92 -18.30 -8.42
N ASN A 118 1.08 -18.61 -9.42
CA ASN A 118 0.28 -17.60 -10.12
C ASN A 118 -1.03 -17.22 -9.41
N ASP A 119 -1.37 -17.86 -8.30
CA ASP A 119 -2.63 -17.63 -7.57
C ASP A 119 -2.45 -16.83 -6.27
N ARG A 120 -1.45 -15.95 -6.23
CA ARG A 120 -1.01 -15.17 -5.07
C ARG A 120 -1.87 -13.96 -4.71
N GLY A 121 -3.01 -13.79 -5.38
CA GLY A 121 -3.96 -12.69 -5.16
C GLY A 121 -3.60 -11.44 -5.97
N GLU A 122 -4.36 -11.19 -7.01
CA GLU A 122 -4.19 -10.00 -7.86
C GLU A 122 -4.49 -8.72 -7.09
N PHE A 123 -3.64 -7.72 -7.26
CA PHE A 123 -3.96 -6.34 -6.89
C PHE A 123 -4.85 -5.75 -7.99
N TYR A 124 -6.04 -5.29 -7.65
CA TYR A 124 -6.96 -4.63 -8.57
C TYR A 124 -7.18 -3.17 -8.16
N TYR A 125 -7.39 -2.30 -9.16
CA TYR A 125 -7.58 -0.87 -8.93
C TYR A 125 -8.44 -0.23 -10.00
N LEU A 126 -9.11 0.86 -9.64
CA LEU A 126 -9.96 1.64 -10.53
C LEU A 126 -9.23 2.93 -10.91
N ILE A 127 -9.13 3.19 -12.20
CA ILE A 127 -8.68 4.48 -12.73
C ILE A 127 -9.89 5.18 -13.35
N ARG A 128 -10.20 6.35 -12.84
CA ARG A 128 -11.25 7.22 -13.35
C ARG A 128 -10.65 8.29 -14.25
N ASP A 129 -11.24 8.45 -15.42
CA ASP A 129 -11.06 9.64 -16.21
C ASP A 129 -12.45 10.30 -16.42
N GLU A 130 -12.50 11.42 -17.16
CA GLU A 130 -13.72 12.23 -17.30
C GLU A 130 -14.91 11.47 -17.91
N LYS A 131 -14.68 10.36 -18.59
CA LYS A 131 -15.70 9.63 -19.38
C LYS A 131 -15.91 8.19 -18.94
N ASP A 132 -14.98 7.61 -18.21
CA ASP A 132 -14.99 6.18 -17.94
C ASP A 132 -14.28 5.81 -16.62
N THR A 133 -14.60 4.65 -16.09
CA THR A 133 -13.91 4.03 -14.96
C THR A 133 -13.40 2.66 -15.38
N LYS A 134 -12.09 2.47 -15.39
CA LYS A 134 -11.45 1.21 -15.80
C LYS A 134 -10.95 0.42 -14.61
N LEU A 135 -11.41 -0.82 -14.53
CA LEU A 135 -10.83 -1.82 -13.64
C LEU A 135 -9.55 -2.37 -14.28
N ASN A 136 -8.48 -2.34 -13.51
CA ASN A 136 -7.19 -2.91 -13.89
C ASN A 136 -6.77 -3.92 -12.82
N CYS A 137 -6.03 -4.95 -13.24
CA CYS A 137 -5.46 -5.96 -12.35
C CYS A 137 -3.97 -6.15 -12.66
N ILE A 138 -3.20 -6.39 -11.62
CA ILE A 138 -1.80 -6.79 -11.72
C ILE A 138 -1.54 -7.96 -10.79
N MET A 139 -0.74 -8.91 -11.23
CA MET A 139 -0.19 -9.94 -10.36
C MET A 139 1.11 -9.39 -9.75
N PRO A 140 1.15 -9.15 -8.43
CA PRO A 140 2.33 -8.54 -7.82
C PRO A 140 3.47 -9.55 -7.69
N ASP A 141 4.70 -9.05 -7.86
CA ASP A 141 5.92 -9.77 -7.57
C ASP A 141 6.60 -9.21 -6.30
N LYS A 142 7.46 -10.00 -5.68
CA LYS A 142 8.33 -9.51 -4.61
C LYS A 142 9.18 -8.35 -5.12
N GLY A 143 9.20 -7.24 -4.37
CA GLY A 143 9.89 -6.01 -4.76
C GLY A 143 9.07 -5.08 -5.64
N ASP A 144 7.79 -5.39 -5.92
CA ASP A 144 6.89 -4.43 -6.57
C ASP A 144 6.49 -3.35 -5.59
N LEU A 145 6.74 -2.09 -5.96
CA LEU A 145 6.28 -0.91 -5.24
C LEU A 145 5.23 -0.18 -6.09
N VAL A 146 4.00 -0.22 -5.63
CA VAL A 146 2.88 0.53 -6.20
C VAL A 146 2.80 1.90 -5.53
N ILE A 147 2.73 2.98 -6.32
CA ILE A 147 2.51 4.35 -5.86
C ILE A 147 1.31 4.92 -6.60
N MET A 148 0.37 5.51 -5.86
CA MET A 148 -0.86 6.05 -6.40
C MET A 148 -1.40 7.21 -5.54
N PRO A 149 -2.27 8.09 -6.07
CA PRO A 149 -3.06 9.01 -5.24
C PRO A 149 -3.92 8.24 -4.22
N LYS A 150 -4.08 8.77 -3.02
CA LYS A 150 -4.95 8.20 -1.97
C LYS A 150 -6.39 8.00 -2.41
N THR A 151 -6.85 8.75 -3.41
CA THR A 151 -8.21 8.68 -3.97
C THR A 151 -8.45 7.44 -4.82
N VAL A 152 -7.39 6.76 -5.29
CA VAL A 152 -7.51 5.57 -6.14
C VAL A 152 -8.11 4.42 -5.33
N PHE A 153 -9.25 3.92 -5.78
CA PHE A 153 -9.87 2.73 -5.22
C PHE A 153 -9.08 1.49 -5.63
N HIS A 154 -8.71 0.68 -4.67
CA HIS A 154 -7.94 -0.54 -4.90
C HIS A 154 -8.27 -1.62 -3.88
N GLY A 155 -7.85 -2.83 -4.16
CA GLY A 155 -8.02 -3.99 -3.29
C GLY A 155 -7.15 -5.15 -3.76
N VAL A 156 -7.32 -6.30 -3.10
CA VAL A 156 -6.58 -7.52 -3.43
C VAL A 156 -7.55 -8.69 -3.48
N ASN A 157 -7.55 -9.42 -4.58
CA ASN A 157 -8.34 -10.64 -4.74
C ASN A 157 -7.88 -11.72 -3.76
N PRO A 158 -8.76 -12.66 -3.37
CA PRO A 158 -8.37 -13.75 -2.48
C PRO A 158 -7.16 -14.52 -3.01
N GLN A 159 -6.13 -14.65 -2.16
CA GLN A 159 -4.98 -15.49 -2.44
C GLN A 159 -5.42 -16.96 -2.42
N LYS A 160 -5.17 -17.70 -3.48
CA LYS A 160 -5.46 -19.14 -3.54
C LYS A 160 -4.24 -20.01 -3.25
N SER A 161 -3.06 -19.44 -3.41
CA SER A 161 -1.77 -20.07 -3.13
C SER A 161 -1.54 -20.29 -1.65
N GLU A 162 -0.85 -21.37 -1.33
CA GLU A 162 -0.20 -21.52 -0.02
C GLU A 162 0.99 -20.58 0.10
N GLY A 163 1.30 -20.16 1.32
CA GLY A 163 2.43 -19.29 1.61
C GLY A 163 2.02 -17.86 1.94
N LEU A 164 2.96 -17.15 2.53
CA LEU A 164 2.75 -15.84 3.10
C LEU A 164 2.93 -14.74 2.06
N ARG A 165 1.94 -13.86 1.94
CA ARG A 165 2.08 -12.55 1.29
C ARG A 165 2.27 -11.48 2.36
N ARG A 166 3.31 -10.66 2.22
CA ARG A 166 3.57 -9.53 3.12
C ARG A 166 3.69 -8.25 2.32
N THR A 167 2.98 -7.21 2.78
CA THR A 167 3.12 -5.86 2.24
C THR A 167 3.46 -4.86 3.33
N LEU A 168 4.22 -3.86 2.94
CA LEU A 168 4.47 -2.66 3.72
C LEU A 168 3.75 -1.50 3.02
N ASN A 169 2.86 -0.85 3.75
CA ASN A 169 2.02 0.22 3.24
C ASN A 169 2.40 1.53 3.91
N PHE A 170 2.32 2.62 3.15
CA PHE A 170 2.69 3.93 3.66
C PHE A 170 1.89 5.05 2.98
N ASP A 171 1.35 5.95 3.80
CA ASP A 171 0.63 7.11 3.33
C ASP A 171 1.43 8.40 3.52
N PHE A 172 1.36 9.27 2.51
CA PHE A 172 1.85 10.63 2.56
C PHE A 172 0.70 11.61 2.35
N ALA A 173 0.74 12.76 3.02
CA ALA A 173 -0.08 13.91 2.70
C ALA A 173 0.74 14.96 1.95
N TYR A 174 0.13 15.70 1.03
CA TYR A 174 0.80 16.87 0.48
C TYR A 174 0.89 17.97 1.54
N ALA A 175 2.05 18.62 1.62
CA ALA A 175 2.19 19.83 2.41
C ALA A 175 1.45 20.97 1.70
N ASN A 176 0.56 21.63 2.43
CA ASN A 176 -0.11 22.86 1.97
C ASN A 176 0.86 24.03 2.03
#